data_e4457d23fb901cb084898c999ffa705b
#
_entry.id   e4457d23fb901cb084898c999ffa705b
#
_cell.length_a   1.000
_cell.length_b   1.000
_cell.length_c   1.000
_cell.angle_alpha   90.00
_cell.angle_beta   90.00
_cell.angle_gamma   90.00
#
_symmetry.space_group_name_H-M   'P 1'
#
loop_
_entity.id
_entity.type
_entity.pdbx_description
1 polymer ?
#
loop_
_entity_poly.entity_id
_entity_poly.type
_entity_poly.pdbx_seq_one_letter_code
_entity_poly.pdbx_strand_id
1 'polypeptide(L)'
;MFDIKSFYEAVSVQDAIQALLKDTDAEIISGGTDVLIRVREGKDAGRSLVSIHNLEELKGVKLLEDGNLWIGAGTSFSHITNDPLIQEYIPMLGDAVDMVGGPQIRNTGTIGGNICNGATSADSASTMWTLEADVVLEGPEGERTVPVCEFYTGPGRTVRDRCEVCKGFVIHRDSFEGWTGHYIKYGKRKAMEIATLGCAVRVKLSPDKKQIEDVRLGYGVAGPTPLRCLKAEEGLKGHDINDNDSILAFGRDALTQVNPRTSWRASKEFRLQLIEELSKRALKEAIKKAGGEIDA
;
A
#
# COMPACT_ATOMS: atom_id res chain seq x y z
N MET A 1 24.66 18.83 1.24
CA MET A 1 24.06 19.56 2.41
C MET A 1 22.58 19.65 2.13
N PHE A 2 21.74 19.51 3.14
CA PHE A 2 20.30 19.70 2.96
C PHE A 2 19.99 21.19 3.09
N ASP A 3 19.35 21.75 2.08
CA ASP A 3 18.88 23.15 2.06
C ASP A 3 17.45 23.15 2.63
N ILE A 4 17.34 23.44 3.93
CA ILE A 4 16.09 23.48 4.69
C ILE A 4 15.97 24.89 5.29
N LYS A 5 14.87 25.57 5.00
CA LYS A 5 14.60 26.94 5.48
C LYS A 5 14.34 26.96 6.99
N SER A 6 13.50 26.05 7.48
CA SER A 6 13.19 25.89 8.88
C SER A 6 12.74 24.46 9.19
N PHE A 7 12.86 24.06 10.45
CA PHE A 7 12.38 22.77 10.94
C PHE A 7 11.55 23.02 12.20
N TYR A 8 10.32 22.53 12.18
CA TYR A 8 9.39 22.61 13.29
C TYR A 8 8.96 21.22 13.72
N GLU A 9 9.12 20.87 14.96
CA GLU A 9 8.67 19.61 15.52
C GLU A 9 7.31 19.80 16.19
N ALA A 10 6.27 19.24 15.59
CA ALA A 10 4.92 19.33 16.09
C ALA A 10 4.72 18.44 17.32
N VAL A 11 3.91 18.91 18.26
CA VAL A 11 3.58 18.20 19.50
C VAL A 11 2.21 17.50 19.45
N SER A 12 1.42 17.77 18.43
CA SER A 12 0.14 17.11 18.13
C SER A 12 -0.21 17.25 16.64
N VAL A 13 -1.20 16.48 16.17
CA VAL A 13 -1.75 16.62 14.81
C VAL A 13 -2.30 18.02 14.59
N GLN A 14 -3.04 18.57 15.55
CA GLN A 14 -3.58 19.93 15.48
C GLN A 14 -2.47 20.98 15.40
N ASP A 15 -1.39 20.82 16.15
CA ASP A 15 -0.25 21.71 16.11
C ASP A 15 0.46 21.66 14.75
N ALA A 16 0.61 20.45 14.15
CA ALA A 16 1.14 20.30 12.80
C ALA A 16 0.27 21.04 11.77
N ILE A 17 -1.06 20.90 11.84
CA ILE A 17 -2.01 21.61 10.97
C ILE A 17 -1.84 23.12 11.11
N GLN A 18 -1.73 23.65 12.35
CA GLN A 18 -1.53 25.08 12.56
C GLN A 18 -0.18 25.57 12.01
N ALA A 19 0.87 24.77 12.10
CA ALA A 19 2.16 25.10 11.50
C ALA A 19 2.09 25.15 9.97
N LEU A 20 1.40 24.20 9.34
CA LEU A 20 1.17 24.17 7.88
C LEU A 20 0.31 25.34 7.38
N LEU A 21 -0.66 25.80 8.17
CA LEU A 21 -1.48 26.98 7.84
C LEU A 21 -0.66 28.28 7.86
N LYS A 22 0.30 28.38 8.78
CA LYS A 22 1.14 29.58 8.96
C LYS A 22 2.20 29.72 7.87
N ASP A 23 2.71 28.61 7.32
CA ASP A 23 3.77 28.62 6.30
C ASP A 23 3.29 27.82 5.08
N THR A 24 2.97 28.54 3.98
CA THR A 24 2.47 27.93 2.75
C THR A 24 3.50 27.09 2.01
N ASP A 25 4.79 27.27 2.33
CA ASP A 25 5.90 26.50 1.75
C ASP A 25 6.29 25.28 2.61
N ALA A 26 5.62 25.09 3.75
CA ALA A 26 5.92 23.98 4.63
C ALA A 26 5.46 22.64 4.06
N GLU A 27 6.30 21.62 4.25
CA GLU A 27 6.05 20.23 3.88
C GLU A 27 6.08 19.36 5.15
N ILE A 28 5.18 18.36 5.20
CA ILE A 28 5.20 17.37 6.29
C ILE A 28 6.39 16.42 6.10
N ILE A 29 7.09 16.17 7.20
CA ILE A 29 8.10 15.11 7.28
C ILE A 29 7.76 14.15 8.42
N SER A 30 7.70 12.84 8.10
CA SER A 30 7.67 11.75 9.09
C SER A 30 9.04 11.07 9.12
N GLY A 31 9.17 9.84 8.59
CA GLY A 31 10.46 9.15 8.52
C GLY A 31 11.52 9.77 7.58
N GLY A 32 11.14 10.72 6.74
CA GLY A 32 12.05 11.51 5.90
C GLY A 32 12.69 10.75 4.72
N THR A 33 12.41 9.46 4.53
CA THR A 33 13.11 8.60 3.55
C THR A 33 12.88 9.00 2.10
N ASP A 34 11.83 9.76 1.79
CA ASP A 34 11.60 10.37 0.47
C ASP A 34 11.80 11.89 0.50
N VAL A 35 11.28 12.60 1.52
CA VAL A 35 11.36 14.06 1.64
C VAL A 35 12.83 14.52 1.64
N LEU A 36 13.70 13.92 2.45
CA LEU A 36 15.10 14.32 2.52
C LEU A 36 15.86 14.03 1.21
N ILE A 37 15.45 13.01 0.46
CA ILE A 37 16.04 12.76 -0.87
C ILE A 37 15.66 13.87 -1.84
N ARG A 38 14.38 14.30 -1.88
CA ARG A 38 13.94 15.40 -2.73
C ARG A 38 14.63 16.74 -2.37
N VAL A 39 14.79 17.01 -1.07
CA VAL A 39 15.57 18.19 -0.60
C VAL A 39 17.01 18.10 -1.09
N ARG A 40 17.68 16.96 -0.94
CA ARG A 40 19.06 16.75 -1.39
C ARG A 40 19.22 16.88 -2.90
N GLU A 41 18.23 16.44 -3.67
CA GLU A 41 18.21 16.56 -5.14
C GLU A 41 17.82 17.96 -5.61
N GLY A 42 17.53 18.88 -4.71
CA GLY A 42 17.16 20.28 -5.02
C GLY A 42 15.70 20.47 -5.42
N LYS A 43 14.88 19.43 -5.48
CA LYS A 43 13.46 19.53 -5.85
C LYS A 43 12.64 20.28 -4.80
N ASP A 44 12.93 20.05 -3.53
CA ASP A 44 12.28 20.67 -2.37
C ASP A 44 13.30 21.49 -1.54
N ALA A 45 14.36 21.99 -2.18
CA ALA A 45 15.35 22.86 -1.52
C ALA A 45 14.70 24.17 -1.05
N GLY A 46 15.12 24.66 0.11
CA GLY A 46 14.62 25.92 0.70
C GLY A 46 13.23 25.84 1.31
N ARG A 47 12.61 24.66 1.41
CA ARG A 47 11.31 24.49 2.09
C ARG A 47 11.45 24.42 3.61
N SER A 48 10.40 24.83 4.29
CA SER A 48 10.20 24.54 5.72
C SER A 48 9.68 23.13 5.90
N LEU A 49 10.10 22.45 6.95
CA LEU A 49 9.64 21.10 7.28
C LEU A 49 8.88 21.11 8.62
N VAL A 50 7.69 20.49 8.63
CA VAL A 50 6.89 20.22 9.82
C VAL A 50 7.00 18.74 10.15
N SER A 51 7.71 18.42 11.21
CA SER A 51 7.91 17.03 11.64
C SER A 51 6.72 16.52 12.45
N ILE A 52 6.19 15.39 12.03
CA ILE A 52 5.18 14.60 12.74
C ILE A 52 5.76 13.26 13.24
N HIS A 53 7.09 13.09 13.16
CA HIS A 53 7.74 11.81 13.41
C HIS A 53 7.55 11.30 14.85
N ASN A 54 7.55 12.21 15.82
CA ASN A 54 7.46 11.86 17.23
C ASN A 54 6.03 11.87 17.80
N LEU A 55 5.00 12.06 16.96
CA LEU A 55 3.62 12.04 17.41
C LEU A 55 3.16 10.60 17.70
N GLU A 56 3.05 10.26 18.99
CA GLU A 56 2.62 8.92 19.42
C GLU A 56 1.18 8.59 19.00
N GLU A 57 0.32 9.59 18.88
CA GLU A 57 -1.06 9.45 18.42
C GLU A 57 -1.16 8.91 16.97
N LEU A 58 -0.10 9.03 16.17
CA LEU A 58 -0.01 8.54 14.80
C LEU A 58 0.60 7.13 14.71
N LYS A 59 0.95 6.48 15.81
CA LYS A 59 1.68 5.21 15.81
C LYS A 59 0.84 4.04 16.29
N GLY A 60 1.28 2.85 15.87
CA GLY A 60 0.77 1.57 16.36
C GLY A 60 -0.37 0.99 15.54
N VAL A 61 -0.70 -0.25 15.90
CA VAL A 61 -1.80 -1.02 15.32
C VAL A 61 -2.78 -1.34 16.44
N LYS A 62 -4.07 -1.27 16.17
CA LYS A 62 -5.11 -1.52 17.17
C LYS A 62 -6.28 -2.24 16.54
N LEU A 63 -6.89 -3.17 17.27
CA LEU A 63 -8.23 -3.66 16.98
C LEU A 63 -9.22 -2.72 17.67
N LEU A 64 -10.12 -2.12 16.89
CA LEU A 64 -11.14 -1.20 17.37
C LEU A 64 -12.32 -1.97 17.99
N GLU A 65 -13.17 -1.28 18.75
CA GLU A 65 -14.33 -1.89 19.41
C GLU A 65 -15.35 -2.49 18.43
N ASP A 66 -15.43 -1.94 17.22
CA ASP A 66 -16.27 -2.44 16.12
C ASP A 66 -15.66 -3.63 15.36
N GLY A 67 -14.46 -4.06 15.76
CA GLY A 67 -13.72 -5.15 15.15
C GLY A 67 -12.89 -4.76 13.94
N ASN A 68 -12.85 -3.49 13.55
CA ASN A 68 -11.98 -3.00 12.48
C ASN A 68 -10.52 -2.88 12.96
N LEU A 69 -9.57 -2.98 12.04
CA LEU A 69 -8.16 -2.71 12.34
C LEU A 69 -7.82 -1.25 12.06
N TRP A 70 -7.15 -0.60 13.00
CA TRP A 70 -6.53 0.69 12.85
C TRP A 70 -5.02 0.56 12.72
N ILE A 71 -4.43 1.26 11.74
CA ILE A 71 -2.98 1.40 11.58
C ILE A 71 -2.65 2.89 11.54
N GLY A 72 -1.94 3.39 12.55
CA GLY A 72 -1.52 4.79 12.60
C GLY A 72 -0.53 5.12 11.48
N ALA A 73 -0.67 6.28 10.85
CA ALA A 73 0.12 6.68 9.68
C ALA A 73 1.63 6.80 9.99
N GLY A 74 1.99 7.12 11.22
CA GLY A 74 3.38 7.19 11.71
C GLY A 74 4.00 5.84 12.07
N THR A 75 3.28 4.74 11.89
CA THR A 75 3.79 3.39 12.18
C THR A 75 4.85 2.99 11.18
N SER A 76 6.03 2.60 11.66
CA SER A 76 7.14 2.18 10.81
C SER A 76 6.88 0.82 10.15
N PHE A 77 7.53 0.57 9.03
CA PHE A 77 7.40 -0.73 8.36
C PHE A 77 7.90 -1.89 9.22
N SER A 78 9.00 -1.69 9.95
CA SER A 78 9.51 -2.70 10.89
C SER A 78 8.52 -3.02 12.01
N HIS A 79 7.77 -2.03 12.51
CA HIS A 79 6.70 -2.25 13.46
C HIS A 79 5.58 -3.10 12.81
N ILE A 80 5.08 -2.70 11.64
CA ILE A 80 4.00 -3.41 10.93
C ILE A 80 4.38 -4.86 10.65
N THR A 81 5.61 -5.11 10.17
CA THR A 81 6.10 -6.47 9.89
C THR A 81 6.04 -7.37 11.12
N ASN A 82 6.30 -6.83 12.33
CA ASN A 82 6.42 -7.62 13.55
C ASN A 82 5.19 -7.51 14.49
N ASP A 83 4.18 -6.73 14.12
CA ASP A 83 3.00 -6.51 14.94
C ASP A 83 2.11 -7.75 14.99
N PRO A 84 1.71 -8.25 16.19
CA PRO A 84 0.90 -9.45 16.32
C PRO A 84 -0.46 -9.38 15.60
N LEU A 85 -1.13 -8.22 15.62
CA LEU A 85 -2.42 -8.04 14.94
C LEU A 85 -2.26 -8.09 13.42
N ILE A 86 -1.18 -7.52 12.89
CA ILE A 86 -0.86 -7.62 11.46
C ILE A 86 -0.59 -9.07 11.08
N GLN A 87 0.19 -9.80 11.88
CA GLN A 87 0.51 -11.21 11.62
C GLN A 87 -0.72 -12.11 11.72
N GLU A 88 -1.65 -11.80 12.61
CA GLU A 88 -2.88 -12.57 12.79
C GLU A 88 -3.90 -12.31 11.68
N TYR A 89 -4.16 -11.04 11.35
CA TYR A 89 -5.30 -10.67 10.51
C TYR A 89 -4.95 -10.36 9.06
N ILE A 90 -3.79 -9.75 8.81
CA ILE A 90 -3.39 -9.25 7.48
C ILE A 90 -1.89 -9.47 7.20
N PRO A 91 -1.35 -10.69 7.40
CA PRO A 91 0.10 -10.96 7.28
C PRO A 91 0.68 -10.54 5.93
N MET A 92 -0.11 -10.56 4.85
CA MET A 92 0.31 -10.11 3.54
C MET A 92 0.79 -8.65 3.53
N LEU A 93 0.21 -7.77 4.36
CA LEU A 93 0.69 -6.38 4.48
C LEU A 93 2.07 -6.35 5.14
N GLY A 94 2.28 -7.16 6.19
CA GLY A 94 3.58 -7.34 6.83
C GLY A 94 4.65 -7.80 5.84
N ASP A 95 4.33 -8.84 5.04
CA ASP A 95 5.21 -9.36 3.98
C ASP A 95 5.57 -8.27 2.95
N ALA A 96 4.59 -7.48 2.52
CA ALA A 96 4.81 -6.43 1.52
C ALA A 96 5.71 -5.30 2.03
N VAL A 97 5.47 -4.81 3.24
CA VAL A 97 6.27 -3.70 3.80
C VAL A 97 7.67 -4.16 4.23
N ASP A 98 7.88 -5.45 4.52
CA ASP A 98 9.22 -5.99 4.76
C ASP A 98 10.10 -5.99 3.50
N MET A 99 9.50 -5.90 2.32
CA MET A 99 10.22 -5.75 1.05
C MET A 99 10.60 -4.29 0.73
N VAL A 100 10.22 -3.30 1.56
CA VAL A 100 10.58 -1.89 1.34
C VAL A 100 12.04 -1.66 1.71
N GLY A 101 12.84 -1.19 0.75
CA GLY A 101 14.23 -0.75 0.97
C GLY A 101 15.08 -1.78 1.70
N GLY A 102 15.75 -1.35 2.76
CA GLY A 102 16.51 -2.15 3.70
C GLY A 102 16.09 -1.86 5.15
N PRO A 103 16.68 -2.54 6.15
CA PRO A 103 16.29 -2.38 7.55
C PRO A 103 16.29 -0.93 8.04
N GLN A 104 17.28 -0.13 7.63
CA GLN A 104 17.36 1.29 8.01
C GLN A 104 16.15 2.09 7.48
N ILE A 105 15.74 1.82 6.25
CA ILE A 105 14.55 2.46 5.65
C ILE A 105 13.29 1.99 6.36
N ARG A 106 13.18 0.69 6.66
CA ARG A 106 11.99 0.14 7.32
C ARG A 106 11.82 0.59 8.77
N ASN A 107 12.92 0.84 9.48
CA ASN A 107 12.87 1.35 10.85
C ASN A 107 12.39 2.80 10.93
N THR A 108 12.58 3.58 9.86
CA THR A 108 12.29 5.03 9.83
C THR A 108 11.11 5.36 8.93
N GLY A 109 10.99 4.69 7.78
CA GLY A 109 9.88 4.87 6.85
C GLY A 109 8.55 4.41 7.44
N THR A 110 7.49 5.15 7.17
CA THR A 110 6.16 4.93 7.75
C THR A 110 5.15 4.59 6.67
N ILE A 111 4.09 3.86 7.05
CA ILE A 111 3.03 3.49 6.11
C ILE A 111 2.31 4.73 5.56
N GLY A 112 2.04 5.73 6.41
CA GLY A 112 1.44 6.99 5.99
C GLY A 112 2.32 7.75 5.02
N GLY A 113 3.64 7.84 5.28
CA GLY A 113 4.59 8.44 4.36
C GLY A 113 4.62 7.74 3.00
N ASN A 114 4.57 6.41 2.98
CA ASN A 114 4.58 5.60 1.75
C ASN A 114 3.31 5.82 0.89
N ILE A 115 2.14 5.81 1.52
CA ILE A 115 0.86 6.03 0.83
C ILE A 115 0.72 7.50 0.40
N CYS A 116 0.99 8.47 1.29
CA CYS A 116 0.86 9.90 0.99
C CYS A 116 1.88 10.42 -0.01
N ASN A 117 3.02 9.75 -0.20
CA ASN A 117 3.97 10.06 -1.26
C ASN A 117 3.39 9.86 -2.67
N GLY A 118 2.28 9.15 -2.81
CA GLY A 118 1.57 8.94 -4.08
C GLY A 118 2.35 8.10 -5.10
N ALA A 119 3.41 7.40 -4.68
CA ALA A 119 4.23 6.61 -5.57
C ALA A 119 3.50 5.35 -6.04
N THR A 120 3.41 5.15 -7.36
CA THR A 120 2.79 3.95 -7.94
C THR A 120 3.52 2.65 -7.58
N SER A 121 4.77 2.77 -7.13
CA SER A 121 5.65 1.66 -6.75
C SER A 121 5.72 1.43 -5.24
N ALA A 122 4.86 2.07 -4.46
CA ALA A 122 4.76 1.82 -3.03
C ALA A 122 4.33 0.37 -2.80
N ASP A 123 5.18 -0.42 -2.12
CA ASP A 123 4.92 -1.85 -1.91
C ASP A 123 3.67 -2.09 -1.03
N SER A 124 3.35 -1.17 -0.11
CA SER A 124 2.12 -1.23 0.68
C SER A 124 0.86 -0.91 -0.13
N ALA A 125 0.95 -0.15 -1.22
CA ALA A 125 -0.21 0.38 -1.90
C ALA A 125 -1.10 -0.72 -2.49
N SER A 126 -0.55 -1.68 -3.25
CA SER A 126 -1.35 -2.77 -3.84
C SER A 126 -2.01 -3.64 -2.76
N THR A 127 -1.36 -3.85 -1.62
CA THR A 127 -1.97 -4.57 -0.49
C THR A 127 -3.10 -3.77 0.15
N MET A 128 -2.91 -2.46 0.38
CA MET A 128 -3.95 -1.59 0.92
C MET A 128 -5.17 -1.49 -0.02
N TRP A 129 -4.96 -1.53 -1.36
CA TRP A 129 -6.04 -1.60 -2.34
C TRP A 129 -6.87 -2.88 -2.22
N THR A 130 -6.22 -4.04 -2.06
CA THR A 130 -6.94 -5.31 -1.87
C THR A 130 -7.56 -5.45 -0.48
N LEU A 131 -7.08 -4.71 0.50
CA LEU A 131 -7.67 -4.58 1.83
C LEU A 131 -8.85 -3.61 1.88
N GLU A 132 -9.09 -2.84 0.79
CA GLU A 132 -10.11 -1.78 0.74
C GLU A 132 -10.00 -0.81 1.92
N ALA A 133 -8.75 -0.45 2.24
CA ALA A 133 -8.47 0.39 3.38
C ALA A 133 -9.04 1.80 3.17
N ASP A 134 -9.51 2.40 4.25
CA ASP A 134 -9.84 3.81 4.31
C ASP A 134 -8.68 4.62 4.83
N VAL A 135 -8.41 5.76 4.21
CA VAL A 135 -7.41 6.73 4.63
C VAL A 135 -8.08 7.81 5.46
N VAL A 136 -7.66 7.98 6.70
CA VAL A 136 -8.19 8.99 7.62
C VAL A 136 -7.27 10.20 7.61
N LEU A 137 -7.82 11.34 7.21
CA LEU A 137 -7.15 12.63 7.12
C LEU A 137 -7.74 13.60 8.14
N GLU A 138 -6.91 14.43 8.73
CA GLU A 138 -7.34 15.53 9.59
C GLU A 138 -6.77 16.84 9.08
N GLY A 139 -7.62 17.82 8.91
CA GLY A 139 -7.30 19.14 8.40
C GLY A 139 -7.96 20.26 9.20
N PRO A 140 -7.87 21.52 8.72
CA PRO A 140 -8.45 22.68 9.41
C PRO A 140 -9.96 22.58 9.65
N GLU A 141 -10.68 21.84 8.79
CA GLU A 141 -12.13 21.68 8.85
C GLU A 141 -12.55 20.41 9.63
N GLY A 142 -11.59 19.68 10.20
CA GLY A 142 -11.81 18.44 10.93
C GLY A 142 -11.32 17.20 10.18
N GLU A 143 -11.84 16.06 10.62
CA GLU A 143 -11.48 14.75 10.09
C GLU A 143 -12.37 14.34 8.91
N ARG A 144 -11.76 13.72 7.91
CA ARG A 144 -12.47 13.06 6.80
C ARG A 144 -11.82 11.75 6.43
N THR A 145 -12.63 10.87 5.88
CA THR A 145 -12.20 9.54 5.43
C THR A 145 -12.31 9.45 3.91
N VAL A 146 -11.32 8.81 3.27
CA VAL A 146 -11.27 8.60 1.83
C VAL A 146 -10.90 7.15 1.56
N PRO A 147 -11.67 6.39 0.76
CA PRO A 147 -11.26 5.08 0.33
C PRO A 147 -9.90 5.13 -0.39
N VAL A 148 -9.02 4.17 -0.11
CA VAL A 148 -7.67 4.18 -0.70
C VAL A 148 -7.69 4.16 -2.22
N CYS A 149 -8.71 3.55 -2.84
CA CYS A 149 -8.89 3.52 -4.29
C CYS A 149 -9.21 4.89 -4.91
N GLU A 150 -9.67 5.85 -4.11
CA GLU A 150 -9.96 7.23 -4.50
C GLU A 150 -8.85 8.20 -4.05
N PHE A 151 -7.88 7.71 -3.29
CA PHE A 151 -6.87 8.56 -2.66
C PHE A 151 -5.80 9.05 -3.63
N TYR A 152 -5.41 8.25 -4.64
CA TYR A 152 -4.39 8.63 -5.62
C TYR A 152 -5.02 9.31 -6.85
N THR A 153 -4.49 10.48 -7.22
CA THR A 153 -4.95 11.24 -8.41
C THR A 153 -3.98 11.15 -9.58
N GLY A 154 -2.81 10.54 -9.38
CA GLY A 154 -1.77 10.38 -10.39
C GLY A 154 -0.41 10.08 -9.75
N PRO A 155 0.64 9.88 -10.56
CA PRO A 155 1.96 9.58 -10.05
C PRO A 155 2.50 10.69 -9.13
N GLY A 156 2.75 10.37 -7.87
CA GLY A 156 3.21 11.33 -6.86
C GLY A 156 2.15 12.33 -6.41
N ARG A 157 0.87 12.05 -6.64
CA ARG A 157 -0.24 12.95 -6.28
C ARG A 157 -1.38 12.21 -5.64
N THR A 158 -1.93 12.81 -4.58
CA THR A 158 -3.06 12.28 -3.82
C THR A 158 -4.12 13.39 -3.64
N VAL A 159 -5.29 13.02 -3.12
CA VAL A 159 -6.36 13.98 -2.77
C VAL A 159 -6.11 14.68 -1.42
N ARG A 160 -5.03 14.34 -0.71
CA ARG A 160 -4.67 15.00 0.54
C ARG A 160 -4.40 16.47 0.29
N ASP A 161 -5.12 17.35 0.98
CA ASP A 161 -4.81 18.77 0.96
C ASP A 161 -3.47 19.06 1.64
N ARG A 162 -2.86 20.20 1.30
CA ARG A 162 -1.57 20.63 1.85
C ARG A 162 -1.58 20.73 3.38
N CYS A 163 -2.70 21.19 3.96
CA CYS A 163 -2.86 21.34 5.40
C CYS A 163 -3.49 20.14 6.11
N GLU A 164 -3.66 19.02 5.41
CA GLU A 164 -4.14 17.78 6.04
C GLU A 164 -2.98 16.89 6.46
N VAL A 165 -3.15 16.27 7.62
CA VAL A 165 -2.27 15.21 8.15
C VAL A 165 -2.98 13.87 8.01
N CYS A 166 -2.34 12.88 7.41
CA CYS A 166 -2.83 11.51 7.44
C CYS A 166 -2.66 10.97 8.87
N LYS A 167 -3.78 10.62 9.50
CA LYS A 167 -3.79 10.05 10.86
C LYS A 167 -3.53 8.55 10.85
N GLY A 168 -4.09 7.85 9.89
CA GLY A 168 -3.97 6.40 9.80
C GLY A 168 -4.89 5.80 8.77
N PHE A 169 -5.08 4.51 8.92
CA PHE A 169 -5.87 3.68 8.02
C PHE A 169 -6.82 2.81 8.82
N VAL A 170 -8.07 2.73 8.35
CA VAL A 170 -9.04 1.76 8.85
C VAL A 170 -9.14 0.63 7.84
N ILE A 171 -9.07 -0.60 8.32
CA ILE A 171 -9.32 -1.81 7.52
C ILE A 171 -10.52 -2.49 8.14
N HIS A 172 -11.60 -2.56 7.38
CA HIS A 172 -12.87 -3.11 7.84
C HIS A 172 -12.77 -4.61 8.07
N ARG A 173 -13.47 -5.11 9.09
CA ARG A 173 -13.44 -6.51 9.51
C ARG A 173 -13.80 -7.46 8.37
N ASP A 174 -14.80 -7.13 7.58
CA ASP A 174 -15.23 -7.92 6.42
C ASP A 174 -14.18 -7.96 5.29
N SER A 175 -13.28 -6.99 5.28
CA SER A 175 -12.14 -6.96 4.35
C SER A 175 -10.97 -7.84 4.76
N PHE A 176 -10.95 -8.42 5.97
CA PHE A 176 -9.87 -9.33 6.37
C PHE A 176 -10.36 -10.65 6.98
N GLU A 177 -11.53 -10.71 7.59
CA GLU A 177 -12.05 -11.93 8.21
C GLU A 177 -12.36 -13.00 7.16
N GLY A 178 -11.71 -14.15 7.30
CA GLY A 178 -11.82 -15.26 6.35
C GLY A 178 -11.05 -15.09 5.05
N TRP A 179 -10.28 -14.02 4.92
CA TRP A 179 -9.43 -13.76 3.77
C TRP A 179 -7.98 -14.19 4.02
N THR A 180 -7.35 -14.71 2.99
CA THR A 180 -5.91 -15.00 2.98
C THR A 180 -5.30 -14.35 1.74
N GLY A 181 -4.05 -13.93 1.83
CA GLY A 181 -3.42 -13.23 0.71
C GLY A 181 -1.94 -13.55 0.52
N HIS A 182 -1.45 -13.20 -0.67
CA HIS A 182 -0.04 -13.27 -1.01
C HIS A 182 0.38 -12.05 -1.83
N TYR A 183 1.54 -11.51 -1.50
CA TYR A 183 2.16 -10.39 -2.21
C TYR A 183 3.44 -10.85 -2.90
N ILE A 184 3.61 -10.44 -4.15
CA ILE A 184 4.83 -10.65 -4.92
C ILE A 184 5.37 -9.30 -5.37
N LYS A 185 6.60 -8.98 -4.93
CA LYS A 185 7.39 -7.89 -5.49
C LYS A 185 8.32 -8.44 -6.55
N TYR A 186 8.14 -8.02 -7.79
CA TYR A 186 9.12 -8.33 -8.84
C TYR A 186 10.13 -7.19 -8.95
N GLY A 187 11.40 -7.55 -8.89
CA GLY A 187 12.55 -6.65 -9.04
C GLY A 187 13.76 -7.39 -9.63
N LYS A 188 14.80 -6.64 -9.96
CA LYS A 188 16.07 -7.21 -10.49
C LYS A 188 16.98 -7.71 -9.36
N ARG A 189 16.73 -7.27 -8.13
CA ARG A 189 17.51 -7.61 -6.93
C ARG A 189 16.56 -8.17 -5.85
N LYS A 190 17.11 -8.90 -4.90
CA LYS A 190 16.33 -9.47 -3.79
C LYS A 190 15.98 -8.45 -2.70
N ALA A 191 16.67 -7.33 -2.63
CA ALA A 191 16.48 -6.28 -1.64
C ALA A 191 16.94 -4.92 -2.17
N MET A 192 16.63 -3.83 -1.45
CA MET A 192 17.07 -2.46 -1.74
C MET A 192 16.67 -2.00 -3.15
N GLU A 193 15.49 -2.33 -3.58
CA GLU A 193 15.00 -2.02 -4.92
C GLU A 193 13.57 -1.47 -4.91
N ILE A 194 13.29 -0.58 -5.86
CA ILE A 194 11.93 -0.16 -6.18
C ILE A 194 11.30 -1.21 -7.09
N ALA A 195 10.08 -1.62 -6.81
CA ALA A 195 9.38 -2.64 -7.58
C ALA A 195 9.34 -2.32 -9.08
N THR A 196 9.64 -3.31 -9.91
CA THR A 196 9.31 -3.31 -11.34
C THR A 196 7.82 -3.54 -11.52
N LEU A 197 7.25 -4.43 -10.70
CA LEU A 197 5.82 -4.69 -10.54
C LEU A 197 5.57 -5.20 -9.11
N GLY A 198 4.52 -4.71 -8.45
CA GLY A 198 3.96 -5.27 -7.23
C GLY A 198 2.63 -5.94 -7.55
N CYS A 199 2.40 -7.17 -7.09
CA CYS A 199 1.17 -7.93 -7.29
C CYS A 199 0.67 -8.45 -5.93
N ALA A 200 -0.53 -8.06 -5.54
CA ALA A 200 -1.21 -8.51 -4.34
C ALA A 200 -2.47 -9.28 -4.73
N VAL A 201 -2.60 -10.52 -4.26
CA VAL A 201 -3.82 -11.32 -4.44
C VAL A 201 -4.33 -11.75 -3.09
N ARG A 202 -5.63 -11.62 -2.88
CA ARG A 202 -6.35 -12.14 -1.71
C ARG A 202 -7.49 -13.02 -2.15
N VAL A 203 -7.72 -14.08 -1.41
CA VAL A 203 -8.80 -15.04 -1.66
C VAL A 203 -9.61 -15.29 -0.40
N LYS A 204 -10.89 -15.51 -0.60
CA LYS A 204 -11.79 -16.11 0.37
C LYS A 204 -12.27 -17.43 -0.24
N LEU A 205 -12.00 -18.54 0.47
CA LEU A 205 -12.39 -19.87 0.01
C LEU A 205 -13.67 -20.33 0.69
N SER A 206 -14.42 -21.19 0.02
CA SER A 206 -15.53 -21.93 0.59
C SER A 206 -15.10 -22.73 1.85
N PRO A 207 -16.03 -23.10 2.73
CA PRO A 207 -15.70 -23.87 3.95
C PRO A 207 -14.97 -25.18 3.67
N ASP A 208 -15.25 -25.85 2.55
CA ASP A 208 -14.57 -27.08 2.11
C ASP A 208 -13.25 -26.82 1.36
N LYS A 209 -12.86 -25.54 1.20
CA LYS A 209 -11.63 -25.09 0.54
C LYS A 209 -11.49 -25.45 -0.94
N LYS A 210 -12.60 -25.77 -1.62
CA LYS A 210 -12.59 -26.20 -3.02
C LYS A 210 -13.00 -25.12 -4.01
N GLN A 211 -13.67 -24.08 -3.54
CA GLN A 211 -14.14 -22.98 -4.41
C GLN A 211 -13.63 -21.65 -3.94
N ILE A 212 -13.42 -20.74 -4.89
CA ILE A 212 -13.08 -19.34 -4.64
C ILE A 212 -14.38 -18.57 -4.45
N GLU A 213 -14.77 -18.29 -3.20
CA GLU A 213 -15.95 -17.47 -2.92
C GLU A 213 -15.77 -16.03 -3.36
N ASP A 214 -14.57 -15.47 -3.09
CA ASP A 214 -14.23 -14.12 -3.52
C ASP A 214 -12.71 -14.01 -3.72
N VAL A 215 -12.30 -13.05 -4.55
CA VAL A 215 -10.89 -12.78 -4.86
C VAL A 215 -10.68 -11.30 -5.10
N ARG A 216 -9.50 -10.79 -4.70
CA ARG A 216 -9.08 -9.42 -4.98
C ARG A 216 -7.68 -9.42 -5.57
N LEU A 217 -7.49 -8.61 -6.63
CA LEU A 217 -6.24 -8.52 -7.38
C LEU A 217 -5.80 -7.07 -7.51
N GLY A 218 -4.74 -6.71 -6.83
CA GLY A 218 -4.18 -5.35 -6.83
C GLY A 218 -2.76 -5.30 -7.38
N TYR A 219 -2.44 -4.21 -8.08
CA TYR A 219 -1.11 -3.98 -8.62
C TYR A 219 -0.54 -2.62 -8.24
N GLY A 220 0.77 -2.61 -7.98
CA GLY A 220 1.62 -1.44 -8.09
C GLY A 220 2.38 -1.45 -9.42
N VAL A 221 2.63 -0.28 -10.00
CA VAL A 221 3.37 -0.09 -11.28
C VAL A 221 2.66 -0.65 -12.53
N ALA A 222 1.42 -1.06 -12.45
CA ALA A 222 0.62 -1.52 -13.59
C ALA A 222 -0.21 -0.41 -14.27
N GLY A 223 -0.19 0.79 -13.71
CA GLY A 223 -0.90 1.97 -14.18
C GLY A 223 -0.27 3.26 -13.67
N PRO A 224 -0.88 4.43 -13.93
CA PRO A 224 -0.43 5.70 -13.37
C PRO A 224 -0.63 5.79 -11.85
N THR A 225 -1.54 5.01 -11.29
CA THR A 225 -1.80 4.81 -9.87
C THR A 225 -1.80 3.32 -9.56
N PRO A 226 -1.70 2.88 -8.30
CA PRO A 226 -2.08 1.52 -7.91
C PRO A 226 -3.52 1.25 -8.33
N LEU A 227 -3.87 0.02 -8.60
CA LEU A 227 -5.21 -0.32 -9.12
C LEU A 227 -5.62 -1.74 -8.74
N ARG A 228 -6.94 -2.01 -8.79
CA ARG A 228 -7.52 -3.36 -8.75
C ARG A 228 -8.06 -3.76 -10.11
N CYS A 229 -8.07 -5.06 -10.37
CA CYS A 229 -8.56 -5.65 -11.61
C CYS A 229 -9.94 -6.29 -11.41
N LEU A 230 -10.97 -5.46 -11.24
CA LEU A 230 -12.33 -5.89 -10.87
C LEU A 230 -12.95 -6.92 -11.84
N LYS A 231 -12.68 -6.79 -13.15
CA LYS A 231 -13.17 -7.76 -14.14
C LYS A 231 -12.53 -9.14 -13.94
N ALA A 232 -11.22 -9.18 -13.68
CA ALA A 232 -10.53 -10.43 -13.40
C ALA A 232 -11.03 -11.06 -12.09
N GLU A 233 -11.27 -10.25 -11.07
CA GLU A 233 -11.82 -10.67 -9.79
C GLU A 233 -13.21 -11.32 -9.99
N GLU A 234 -14.12 -10.64 -10.69
CA GLU A 234 -15.48 -11.14 -10.92
C GLU A 234 -15.50 -12.42 -11.76
N GLY A 235 -14.60 -12.52 -12.74
CA GLY A 235 -14.49 -13.69 -13.61
C GLY A 235 -13.97 -14.96 -12.92
N LEU A 236 -13.44 -14.85 -11.70
CA LEU A 236 -12.90 -16.01 -10.98
C LEU A 236 -13.79 -16.44 -9.79
N LYS A 237 -14.78 -15.63 -9.39
CA LYS A 237 -15.69 -15.98 -8.30
C LYS A 237 -16.52 -17.22 -8.61
N GLY A 238 -16.66 -18.10 -7.62
CA GLY A 238 -17.45 -19.33 -7.71
C GLY A 238 -16.76 -20.48 -8.44
N HIS A 239 -15.56 -20.29 -8.99
CA HIS A 239 -14.83 -21.34 -9.68
C HIS A 239 -14.09 -22.27 -8.71
N ASP A 240 -13.85 -23.51 -9.14
CA ASP A 240 -13.04 -24.47 -8.42
C ASP A 240 -11.58 -24.00 -8.37
N ILE A 241 -10.90 -24.23 -7.25
CA ILE A 241 -9.49 -23.83 -7.06
C ILE A 241 -8.53 -24.52 -8.04
N ASN A 242 -8.93 -25.63 -8.65
CA ASN A 242 -8.18 -26.41 -9.65
C ASN A 242 -8.69 -26.20 -11.08
N ASP A 243 -9.62 -25.27 -11.31
CA ASP A 243 -10.03 -24.86 -12.66
C ASP A 243 -8.92 -24.07 -13.36
N ASN A 244 -8.04 -24.80 -14.03
CA ASN A 244 -6.89 -24.20 -14.73
C ASN A 244 -7.30 -23.19 -15.81
N ASP A 245 -8.41 -23.38 -16.50
CA ASP A 245 -8.86 -22.45 -17.53
C ASP A 245 -9.28 -21.12 -16.92
N SER A 246 -9.97 -21.13 -15.81
CA SER A 246 -10.34 -19.92 -15.06
C SER A 246 -9.13 -19.23 -14.44
N ILE A 247 -8.15 -19.97 -13.93
CA ILE A 247 -6.88 -19.40 -13.43
C ILE A 247 -6.09 -18.73 -14.56
N LEU A 248 -6.07 -19.33 -15.76
CA LEU A 248 -5.43 -18.74 -16.93
C LEU A 248 -6.19 -17.48 -17.40
N ALA A 249 -7.53 -17.54 -17.40
CA ALA A 249 -8.38 -16.40 -17.73
C ALA A 249 -8.17 -15.23 -16.75
N PHE A 250 -8.03 -15.48 -15.45
CA PHE A 250 -7.76 -14.48 -14.44
C PHE A 250 -6.54 -13.60 -14.78
N GLY A 251 -5.43 -14.23 -15.19
CA GLY A 251 -4.25 -13.50 -15.64
C GLY A 251 -4.46 -12.70 -16.92
N ARG A 252 -5.21 -13.24 -17.88
CA ARG A 252 -5.52 -12.55 -19.16
C ARG A 252 -6.48 -11.40 -18.97
N ASP A 253 -7.51 -11.56 -18.15
CA ASP A 253 -8.48 -10.51 -17.87
C ASP A 253 -7.86 -9.33 -17.16
N ALA A 254 -6.87 -9.55 -16.31
CA ALA A 254 -6.08 -8.49 -15.70
C ALA A 254 -5.43 -7.57 -16.75
N LEU A 255 -4.95 -8.13 -17.88
CA LEU A 255 -4.31 -7.35 -18.96
C LEU A 255 -5.26 -6.33 -19.59
N THR A 256 -6.58 -6.54 -19.52
CA THR A 256 -7.57 -5.63 -20.11
C THR A 256 -7.80 -4.37 -19.28
N GLN A 257 -7.31 -4.33 -18.05
CA GLN A 257 -7.58 -3.26 -17.06
C GLN A 257 -6.33 -2.48 -16.67
N VAL A 258 -5.18 -2.81 -17.24
CA VAL A 258 -3.89 -2.22 -16.87
C VAL A 258 -3.29 -1.42 -18.03
N ASN A 259 -2.45 -0.44 -17.71
CA ASN A 259 -1.70 0.31 -18.70
C ASN A 259 -0.31 0.69 -18.15
N PRO A 260 0.59 -0.28 -18.00
CA PRO A 260 1.94 -0.03 -17.52
C PRO A 260 2.75 0.77 -18.55
N ARG A 261 3.63 1.65 -18.04
CA ARG A 261 4.54 2.43 -18.89
C ARG A 261 5.86 1.70 -19.12
N THR A 262 6.55 2.01 -20.21
CA THR A 262 7.98 1.73 -20.36
C THR A 262 8.80 2.68 -19.48
N SER A 263 9.84 2.17 -18.85
CA SER A 263 10.81 2.93 -18.06
C SER A 263 12.19 2.26 -18.16
N TRP A 264 13.21 2.88 -17.55
CA TRP A 264 14.56 2.29 -17.49
C TRP A 264 14.60 0.95 -16.73
N ARG A 265 13.59 0.65 -15.89
CA ARG A 265 13.51 -0.61 -15.16
C ARG A 265 12.99 -1.76 -16.00
N ALA A 266 11.98 -1.50 -16.85
CA ALA A 266 11.36 -2.50 -17.69
C ALA A 266 10.55 -1.86 -18.82
N SER A 267 10.39 -2.60 -19.93
CA SER A 267 9.46 -2.24 -21.00
C SER A 267 8.02 -2.48 -20.59
N LYS A 268 7.08 -1.90 -21.34
CA LYS A 268 5.64 -2.15 -21.17
C LYS A 268 5.30 -3.62 -21.40
N GLU A 269 5.85 -4.20 -22.45
CA GLU A 269 5.60 -5.59 -22.87
C GLU A 269 6.03 -6.57 -21.77
N PHE A 270 7.21 -6.35 -21.18
CA PHE A 270 7.69 -7.18 -20.07
C PHE A 270 6.80 -7.05 -18.83
N ARG A 271 6.31 -5.83 -18.52
CA ARG A 271 5.36 -5.66 -17.42
C ARG A 271 4.03 -6.35 -17.67
N LEU A 272 3.51 -6.34 -18.89
CA LEU A 272 2.29 -7.07 -19.24
C LEU A 272 2.48 -8.58 -19.06
N GLN A 273 3.63 -9.13 -19.48
CA GLN A 273 3.97 -10.53 -19.21
C GLN A 273 4.05 -10.83 -17.70
N LEU A 274 4.66 -9.94 -16.91
CA LEU A 274 4.71 -10.09 -15.45
C LEU A 274 3.31 -10.04 -14.84
N ILE A 275 2.43 -9.14 -15.29
CA ILE A 275 1.06 -9.00 -14.80
C ILE A 275 0.30 -10.32 -14.99
N GLU A 276 0.33 -10.88 -16.19
CA GLU A 276 -0.34 -12.16 -16.49
C GLU A 276 0.22 -13.32 -15.65
N GLU A 277 1.53 -13.37 -15.46
CA GLU A 277 2.18 -14.48 -14.76
C GLU A 277 2.09 -14.37 -13.23
N LEU A 278 2.33 -13.17 -12.68
CA LEU A 278 2.37 -13.00 -11.23
C LEU A 278 0.97 -13.08 -10.59
N SER A 279 -0.09 -12.70 -11.31
CA SER A 279 -1.46 -12.90 -10.82
C SER A 279 -1.76 -14.37 -10.56
N LYS A 280 -1.40 -15.26 -11.51
CA LYS A 280 -1.58 -16.72 -11.36
C LYS A 280 -0.75 -17.28 -10.20
N ARG A 281 0.52 -16.87 -10.10
CA ARG A 281 1.41 -17.32 -9.01
C ARG A 281 0.95 -16.85 -7.65
N ALA A 282 0.60 -15.56 -7.54
CA ALA A 282 0.11 -15.01 -6.28
C ALA A 282 -1.23 -15.62 -5.87
N LEU A 283 -2.12 -15.90 -6.84
CA LEU A 283 -3.37 -16.60 -6.60
C LEU A 283 -3.14 -18.01 -6.04
N LYS A 284 -2.29 -18.81 -6.71
CA LYS A 284 -1.96 -20.17 -6.26
C LYS A 284 -1.36 -20.18 -4.84
N GLU A 285 -0.46 -19.25 -4.53
CA GLU A 285 0.11 -19.13 -3.19
C GLU A 285 -0.92 -18.65 -2.15
N ALA A 286 -1.82 -17.74 -2.50
CA ALA A 286 -2.90 -17.30 -1.62
C ALA A 286 -3.87 -18.46 -1.31
N ILE A 287 -4.24 -19.27 -2.31
CA ILE A 287 -5.09 -20.46 -2.14
C ILE A 287 -4.41 -21.49 -1.21
N LYS A 288 -3.12 -21.80 -1.42
CA LYS A 288 -2.37 -22.69 -0.55
C LYS A 288 -2.32 -22.19 0.90
N LYS A 289 -2.03 -20.91 1.10
CA LYS A 289 -2.03 -20.27 2.43
C LYS A 289 -3.42 -20.33 3.09
N ALA A 290 -4.49 -20.29 2.30
CA ALA A 290 -5.88 -20.44 2.77
C ALA A 290 -6.28 -21.89 3.09
N GLY A 291 -5.39 -22.86 2.86
CA GLY A 291 -5.60 -24.30 3.08
C GLY A 291 -6.25 -25.02 1.91
N GLY A 292 -6.28 -24.43 0.70
CA GLY A 292 -6.69 -25.12 -0.51
C GLY A 292 -5.57 -26.01 -1.07
N GLU A 293 -5.93 -27.20 -1.54
CA GLU A 293 -5.00 -28.13 -2.20
C GLU A 293 -5.08 -27.92 -3.71
N ILE A 294 -4.01 -27.38 -4.29
CA ILE A 294 -3.91 -27.14 -5.74
C ILE A 294 -3.09 -28.26 -6.37
N ASP A 295 -3.62 -28.84 -7.43
CA ASP A 295 -2.89 -29.78 -8.29
C ASP A 295 -1.63 -29.11 -8.86
N ALA A 296 -0.54 -29.87 -8.98
CA ALA A 296 0.79 -29.40 -9.37
C ALA A 296 0.88 -28.90 -10.83
#